data_95202619a2d3e8e3ecf9b73ff270932a
#
_entry.id   95202619a2d3e8e3ecf9b73ff270932a
#
_cell.length_a   1.000
_cell.length_b   1.000
_cell.length_c   1.000
_cell.angle_alpha   90.00
_cell.angle_beta   90.00
_cell.angle_gamma   90.00
#
_symmetry.space_group_name_H-M   'P 1'
#
loop_
_entity.id
_entity.type
_entity.pdbx_description
1 polymer ?
#
loop_
_entity_poly.entity_id
_entity_poly.type
_entity_poly.pdbx_seq_one_letter_code
_entity_poly.pdbx_strand_id
1 'polypeptide(L)' 'MITPKEFEERMLAIEEAYGTYPQDYGHEEDFHLEADALMKNTLRELGYEEGIRIFDRNNKWYS' A
#
# COMPACT_ATOMS: atom_id res chain seq x y z
N MET A 1 -16.30 -5.51 -3.55
CA MET A 1 -15.09 -5.02 -4.24
C MET A 1 -14.93 -3.53 -3.98
N ILE A 2 -13.73 -3.10 -3.71
CA ILE A 2 -13.46 -1.69 -3.41
C ILE A 2 -13.67 -0.85 -4.67
N THR A 3 -14.32 0.30 -4.53
CA THR A 3 -14.50 1.21 -5.65
C THR A 3 -13.31 2.15 -5.76
N PRO A 4 -13.14 2.80 -6.94
CA PRO A 4 -12.05 3.78 -7.07
C PRO A 4 -12.13 4.89 -6.01
N LYS A 5 -13.33 5.32 -5.66
CA LYS A 5 -13.50 6.34 -4.64
C LYS A 5 -13.06 5.84 -3.26
N GLU A 6 -13.45 4.62 -2.94
CA GLU A 6 -13.03 4.02 -1.67
C GLU A 6 -11.52 3.85 -1.61
N PHE A 7 -10.92 3.44 -2.72
CA PHE A 7 -9.48 3.29 -2.78
C PHE A 7 -8.79 4.62 -2.51
N GLU A 8 -9.27 5.68 -3.14
CA GLU A 8 -8.73 7.02 -2.94
C GLU A 8 -8.84 7.44 -1.49
N GLU A 9 -10.00 7.22 -0.88
CA GLU A 9 -10.21 7.63 0.51
C GLU A 9 -9.31 6.87 1.46
N ARG A 10 -9.13 5.57 1.21
CA ARG A 10 -8.24 4.78 2.07
C ARG A 10 -6.80 5.20 1.91
N MET A 11 -6.39 5.51 0.69
CA MET A 11 -5.02 5.96 0.47
C MET A 11 -4.77 7.30 1.16
N LEU A 12 -5.76 8.21 1.13
CA LEU A 12 -5.64 9.47 1.84
C LEU A 12 -5.52 9.25 3.35
N ALA A 13 -6.27 8.30 3.88
CA ALA A 13 -6.17 8.00 5.31
C ALA A 13 -4.79 7.50 5.67
N ILE A 14 -4.20 6.68 4.81
CA ILE A 14 -2.84 6.19 5.05
C ILE A 14 -1.85 7.35 4.99
N GLU A 15 -2.02 8.25 4.04
CA GLU A 15 -1.17 9.42 3.94
C GLU A 15 -1.25 10.27 5.19
N GLU A 16 -2.45 10.50 5.69
CA GLU A 16 -2.63 11.30 6.90
C GLU A 16 -1.99 10.66 8.11
N ALA A 17 -2.04 9.33 8.16
CA ALA A 17 -1.49 8.62 9.30
C ALA A 17 0.03 8.56 9.30
N TYR A 18 0.64 8.41 8.13
CA TYR A 18 2.05 8.06 8.07
C TYR A 18 2.89 8.87 7.11
N GLY A 19 2.30 9.48 6.11
CA GLY A 19 3.06 9.95 4.96
C GLY A 19 3.19 11.45 4.80
N THR A 20 2.63 12.24 5.69
CA THR A 20 2.48 13.66 5.46
C THR A 20 3.71 14.47 5.83
N TYR A 21 4.51 13.98 6.75
CA TYR A 21 5.60 14.78 7.31
C TYR A 21 6.94 14.13 7.05
N PRO A 22 7.74 14.73 6.18
CA PRO A 22 9.04 14.13 5.82
C PRO A 22 9.99 14.01 7.00
N GLN A 23 9.81 14.82 8.01
CA GLN A 23 10.70 14.78 9.17
C GLN A 23 10.30 13.74 10.20
N ASP A 24 9.20 13.05 9.98
CA ASP A 24 8.77 11.98 10.87
C ASP A 24 9.46 10.67 10.48
N TYR A 25 10.71 10.57 10.85
CA TYR A 25 11.47 9.36 10.54
C TYR A 25 10.86 8.18 11.27
N GLY A 26 10.79 7.06 10.59
CA GLY A 26 10.20 5.88 11.16
C GLY A 26 8.81 5.60 10.64
N HIS A 27 8.18 6.59 10.01
CA HIS A 27 6.84 6.39 9.45
C HIS A 27 6.86 6.15 7.95
N GLU A 28 7.99 6.35 7.28
CA GLU A 28 8.08 6.07 5.86
C GLU A 28 7.81 4.61 5.55
N GLU A 29 8.42 3.74 6.33
CA GLU A 29 8.23 2.31 6.12
C GLU A 29 6.80 1.92 6.39
N ASP A 30 6.20 2.47 7.43
CA ASP A 30 4.81 2.19 7.74
C ASP A 30 3.88 2.64 6.62
N PHE A 31 4.14 3.81 6.05
CA PHE A 31 3.35 4.29 4.93
C PHE A 31 3.44 3.29 3.77
N HIS A 32 4.65 2.88 3.42
CA HIS A 32 4.83 1.96 2.29
C HIS A 32 4.15 0.63 2.54
N LEU A 33 4.26 0.11 3.76
CA LEU A 33 3.63 -1.16 4.08
C LEU A 33 2.12 -1.08 3.94
N GLU A 34 1.52 -0.03 4.48
CA GLU A 34 0.07 0.12 4.42
C GLU A 34 -0.40 0.40 3.00
N ALA A 35 0.31 1.27 2.29
CA ALA A 35 -0.08 1.59 0.92
C ALA A 35 0.06 0.38 0.01
N ASP A 36 1.14 -0.37 0.15
CA ASP A 36 1.33 -1.58 -0.65
C ASP A 36 0.27 -2.60 -0.34
N ALA A 37 -0.09 -2.75 0.93
CA ALA A 37 -1.14 -3.70 1.30
C ALA A 37 -2.47 -3.32 0.66
N LEU A 38 -2.79 -2.04 0.67
CA LEU A 38 -4.04 -1.58 0.04
C LEU A 38 -4.04 -1.89 -1.45
N MET A 39 -2.94 -1.57 -2.13
CA MET A 39 -2.85 -1.81 -3.56
C MET A 39 -2.90 -3.30 -3.88
N LYS A 40 -2.18 -4.11 -3.11
CA LYS A 40 -2.15 -5.55 -3.35
C LYS A 40 -3.52 -6.17 -3.14
N ASN A 41 -4.21 -5.77 -2.07
CA ASN A 41 -5.53 -6.33 -1.80
C ASN A 41 -6.52 -5.93 -2.87
N THR A 42 -6.44 -4.70 -3.36
CA THR A 42 -7.31 -4.24 -4.43
C THR A 42 -7.08 -5.04 -5.69
N LEU A 43 -5.83 -5.28 -6.04
CA LEU A 43 -5.51 -6.05 -7.23
C LEU A 43 -5.94 -7.51 -7.08
N ARG A 44 -5.82 -8.07 -5.87
CA ARG A 44 -6.28 -9.44 -5.65
C ARG A 44 -7.77 -9.58 -5.91
N GLU A 45 -8.55 -8.60 -5.52
CA GLU A 45 -9.98 -8.62 -5.78
C GLU A 45 -10.27 -8.63 -7.27
N LEU A 46 -9.37 -8.07 -8.06
CA LEU A 46 -9.52 -8.03 -9.52
C LEU A 46 -8.90 -9.25 -10.19
N GLY A 47 -8.30 -10.15 -9.44
CA GLY A 47 -7.77 -11.38 -10.01
C GLY A 47 -6.30 -11.33 -10.40
N TYR A 48 -5.56 -10.33 -9.97
CA TYR A 48 -4.15 -10.19 -10.36
C TYR A 48 -3.20 -10.79 -9.34
N GLU A 49 -3.55 -11.92 -8.80
CA GLU A 49 -2.80 -12.53 -7.71
C GLU A 49 -1.40 -12.99 -8.14
N GLU A 50 -1.27 -13.49 -9.35
CA GLU A 50 0.03 -13.98 -9.79
C GLU A 50 1.06 -12.89 -9.89
N GLY A 51 0.67 -11.72 -10.41
CA GLY A 51 1.57 -10.58 -10.45
C GLY A 51 1.98 -10.13 -9.07
N ILE A 52 1.05 -10.20 -8.13
CA ILE A 52 1.34 -9.82 -6.75
C ILE A 52 2.37 -10.76 -6.14
N ARG A 53 2.28 -12.05 -6.44
CA ARG A 53 3.28 -13.01 -5.96
C ARG A 53 4.68 -12.65 -6.44
N ILE A 54 4.78 -12.26 -7.71
CA ILE A 54 6.06 -11.89 -8.27
C ILE A 54 6.59 -10.64 -7.57
N PHE A 55 5.72 -9.68 -7.35
CA PHE A 55 6.10 -8.46 -6.64
C PHE A 55 6.60 -8.79 -5.23
N ASP A 56 5.87 -9.62 -4.51
CA ASP A 56 6.20 -9.91 -3.13
C ASP A 56 7.56 -10.60 -2.98
N ARG A 57 7.87 -11.53 -3.90
CA ARG A 57 9.13 -12.25 -3.76
C ARG A 57 10.33 -11.38 -4.11
N ASN A 58 10.11 -10.24 -4.73
CA ASN A 58 11.16 -9.29 -5.09
C ASN A 58 11.18 -8.05 -4.21
N ASN A 59 10.30 -8.00 -3.23
CA ASN A 59 10.11 -6.82 -2.41
C ASN A 59 10.96 -6.92 -1.16
N LYS A 60 12.27 -6.79 -1.32
CA LYS A 60 13.22 -7.03 -0.23
C LYS A 60 13.74 -5.78 0.43
N TRP A 61 13.44 -4.63 -0.13
CA TRP A 61 14.01 -3.41 0.41
C TRP A 61 13.32 -2.97 1.71
N TYR A 62 12.27 -3.64 2.07
CA TYR A 62 11.65 -3.41 3.37
C TYR A 62 12.42 -4.08 4.52
N SER A 63 13.20 -5.07 4.20
CA SER A 63 13.93 -5.77 5.25
C SER A 63 15.36 -5.23 5.36
#